data_480b9a0e253581610622a41533b06355
#
_entry.id   480b9a0e253581610622a41533b06355
#
_cell.length_a   1.000
_cell.length_b   1.000
_cell.length_c   1.000
_cell.angle_alpha   90.00
_cell.angle_beta   90.00
_cell.angle_gamma   90.00
#
_symmetry.space_group_name_H-M   'P 1'
#
loop_
_entity.id
_entity.type
_entity.pdbx_description
1 polymer ?
#
loop_
_entity_poly.entity_id
_entity_poly.type
_entity_poly.pdbx_seq_one_letter_code
_entity_poly.pdbx_strand_id
1 'polypeptide(L)'
;VRLLTYNIHKGWSLLNRQFVLERMRLLIREAEADVVFLQEVQGEHRGHARSQRDWPAEPQFEFLADTLWPHFAYGRNALYDDGHHGNAILSRFPFVTHENIDVSNNRLERRGLLHGTIAAPGWREPLHLVCLHLDLFERGRRRQAERLCERVEQHVPRAAPLVIAGDFNDWRGTVGGLLERRLGLVDAHKTLHGGHARTFPSAFPLLRLDRIYLRGLRP
;
A
#
# COMPACT_ATOMS: atom_id res chain seq x y z
N VAL A 1 -15.55 -6.14 -5.28
CA VAL A 1 -14.68 -5.52 -4.26
C VAL A 1 -14.02 -4.29 -4.88
N ARG A 2 -14.23 -3.10 -4.28
CA ARG A 2 -13.61 -1.85 -4.69
C ARG A 2 -12.28 -1.67 -3.97
N LEU A 3 -11.22 -1.36 -4.70
CA LEU A 3 -9.86 -1.23 -4.18
C LEU A 3 -9.34 0.19 -4.35
N LEU A 4 -8.63 0.70 -3.35
CA LEU A 4 -7.93 1.98 -3.38
C LEU A 4 -6.48 1.79 -2.95
N THR A 5 -5.52 2.46 -3.60
CA THR A 5 -4.16 2.62 -3.08
C THR A 5 -3.83 4.11 -2.97
N TYR A 6 -3.16 4.51 -1.88
CA TYR A 6 -2.84 5.90 -1.62
C TYR A 6 -1.59 6.04 -0.74
N ASN A 7 -0.54 6.68 -1.25
CA ASN A 7 0.59 7.11 -0.44
C ASN A 7 0.19 8.42 0.28
N ILE A 8 0.01 8.36 1.60
CA ILE A 8 -0.46 9.48 2.41
C ILE A 8 0.66 10.44 2.87
N HIS A 9 1.91 10.16 2.51
CA HIS A 9 3.05 11.02 2.85
C HIS A 9 3.03 11.46 4.33
N LYS A 10 2.80 10.53 5.25
CA LYS A 10 2.72 10.73 6.71
C LYS A 10 1.65 11.76 7.14
N GLY A 11 0.62 11.99 6.33
CA GLY A 11 -0.43 12.97 6.56
C GLY A 11 -0.08 14.39 6.14
N TRP A 12 1.02 14.61 5.42
CA TRP A 12 1.47 15.94 4.98
C TRP A 12 1.18 16.18 3.50
N SER A 13 0.93 17.46 3.18
CA SER A 13 0.87 17.92 1.78
C SER A 13 2.24 17.84 1.12
N LEU A 14 2.29 17.95 -0.21
CA LEU A 14 3.53 18.02 -0.97
C LEU A 14 4.48 19.07 -0.35
N LEU A 15 5.74 18.73 -0.19
CA LEU A 15 6.79 19.53 0.45
C LEU A 15 6.58 19.74 1.96
N ASN A 16 5.79 18.92 2.64
CA ASN A 16 5.53 19.00 4.09
C ASN A 16 5.04 20.38 4.58
N ARG A 17 4.29 21.10 3.76
CA ARG A 17 3.86 22.48 4.08
C ARG A 17 2.68 22.52 5.05
N GLN A 18 1.77 21.55 4.95
CA GLN A 18 0.55 21.52 5.75
C GLN A 18 0.25 20.09 6.17
N PHE A 19 -0.18 19.91 7.40
CA PHE A 19 -0.75 18.65 7.87
C PHE A 19 -2.20 18.56 7.39
N VAL A 20 -2.54 17.52 6.62
CA VAL A 20 -3.82 17.43 5.89
C VAL A 20 -4.49 16.04 6.06
N LEU A 21 -4.14 15.33 7.12
CA LEU A 21 -4.60 13.95 7.36
C LEU A 21 -6.13 13.84 7.40
N GLU A 22 -6.82 14.81 8.05
CA GLU A 22 -8.29 14.85 8.09
C GLU A 22 -8.89 14.96 6.68
N ARG A 23 -8.32 15.81 5.83
CA ARG A 23 -8.76 15.94 4.45
C ARG A 23 -8.53 14.62 3.66
N MET A 24 -7.41 13.96 3.91
CA MET A 24 -7.14 12.63 3.32
C MET A 24 -8.17 11.60 3.77
N ARG A 25 -8.54 11.60 5.07
CA ARG A 25 -9.61 10.74 5.61
C ARG A 25 -10.92 10.92 4.83
N LEU A 26 -11.35 12.16 4.63
CA LEU A 26 -12.58 12.45 3.88
C LEU A 26 -12.51 11.93 2.44
N LEU A 27 -11.40 12.15 1.73
CA LEU A 27 -11.21 11.66 0.35
C LEU A 27 -11.22 10.13 0.26
N ILE A 28 -10.57 9.46 1.22
CA ILE A 28 -10.57 7.99 1.29
C ILE A 28 -11.98 7.45 1.54
N ARG A 29 -12.77 8.12 2.39
CA ARG A 29 -14.18 7.77 2.64
C ARG A 29 -15.06 7.93 1.40
N GLU A 30 -14.91 9.03 0.67
CA GLU A 30 -15.64 9.30 -0.58
C GLU A 30 -15.38 8.24 -1.66
N ALA A 31 -14.19 7.62 -1.65
CA ALA A 31 -13.88 6.55 -2.59
C ALA A 31 -14.69 5.26 -2.35
N GLU A 32 -15.31 5.10 -1.17
CA GLU A 32 -16.14 3.95 -0.76
C GLU A 32 -15.46 2.59 -1.04
N ALA A 33 -14.14 2.52 -0.92
CA ALA A 33 -13.39 1.30 -1.16
C ALA A 33 -13.67 0.24 -0.09
N ASP A 34 -13.71 -1.03 -0.48
CA ASP A 34 -13.82 -2.15 0.45
C ASP A 34 -12.48 -2.45 1.11
N VAL A 35 -11.39 -2.25 0.35
CA VAL A 35 -10.00 -2.42 0.83
C VAL A 35 -9.16 -1.22 0.39
N VAL A 36 -8.40 -0.66 1.34
CA VAL A 36 -7.52 0.50 1.13
C VAL A 36 -6.08 0.12 1.46
N PHE A 37 -5.17 0.33 0.52
CA PHE A 37 -3.74 0.13 0.67
C PHE A 37 -3.06 1.48 0.88
N LEU A 38 -2.45 1.66 2.05
CA LEU A 38 -1.83 2.93 2.44
C LEU A 38 -0.32 2.79 2.58
N GLN A 39 0.42 3.78 2.09
CA GLN A 39 1.86 3.85 2.22
C GLN A 39 2.25 5.10 3.02
N GLU A 40 3.43 5.07 3.63
CA GLU A 40 3.97 6.11 4.51
C GLU A 40 3.04 6.48 5.68
N VAL A 41 2.38 5.48 6.27
CA VAL A 41 1.48 5.67 7.41
C VAL A 41 2.28 5.75 8.70
N GLN A 42 2.11 6.79 9.50
CA GLN A 42 2.72 6.89 10.82
C GLN A 42 1.91 6.11 11.86
N GLY A 43 2.57 5.20 12.58
CA GLY A 43 1.99 4.56 13.75
C GLY A 43 2.11 5.45 14.98
N GLU A 44 3.33 5.85 15.33
CA GLU A 44 3.62 6.75 16.45
C GLU A 44 4.61 7.83 16.00
N HIS A 45 4.44 9.05 16.51
CA HIS A 45 5.44 10.12 16.36
C HIS A 45 5.32 11.13 17.51
N ARG A 46 6.15 10.94 18.56
CA ARG A 46 6.10 11.75 19.80
C ARG A 46 6.36 13.23 19.57
N GLY A 47 7.26 13.57 18.65
CA GLY A 47 7.56 14.96 18.29
C GLY A 47 6.37 15.67 17.66
N HIS A 48 5.74 15.05 16.64
CA HIS A 48 4.56 15.63 15.99
C HIS A 48 3.36 15.69 16.92
N ALA A 49 3.13 14.67 17.76
CA ALA A 49 2.03 14.68 18.74
C ALA A 49 2.11 15.86 19.74
N ARG A 50 3.33 16.37 20.00
CA ARG A 50 3.54 17.55 20.87
C ARG A 50 3.44 18.88 20.13
N SER A 51 3.81 18.92 18.87
CA SER A 51 3.98 20.18 18.11
C SER A 51 2.86 20.45 17.10
N GLN A 52 2.16 19.43 16.64
CA GLN A 52 1.11 19.55 15.62
C GLN A 52 -0.27 19.49 16.28
N ARG A 53 -1.02 20.58 16.20
CA ARG A 53 -2.33 20.73 16.88
C ARG A 53 -3.36 19.68 16.47
N ASP A 54 -3.42 19.34 15.19
CA ASP A 54 -4.43 18.43 14.63
C ASP A 54 -3.90 17.00 14.48
N TRP A 55 -2.85 16.64 15.24
CA TRP A 55 -2.31 15.30 15.27
C TRP A 55 -3.29 14.36 15.98
N PRO A 56 -3.66 13.21 15.38
CA PRO A 56 -4.57 12.28 16.04
C PRO A 56 -3.95 11.66 17.30
N ALA A 57 -4.78 11.34 18.28
CA ALA A 57 -4.35 10.67 19.50
C ALA A 57 -3.99 9.20 19.23
N GLU A 58 -4.70 8.57 18.30
CA GLU A 58 -4.47 7.22 17.82
C GLU A 58 -3.49 7.19 16.63
N PRO A 59 -2.91 6.01 16.30
CA PRO A 59 -2.12 5.82 15.09
C PRO A 59 -2.88 6.24 13.81
N GLN A 60 -2.15 6.77 12.81
CA GLN A 60 -2.80 7.27 11.58
C GLN A 60 -3.64 6.20 10.87
N PHE A 61 -3.24 4.92 10.91
CA PHE A 61 -4.02 3.86 10.28
C PHE A 61 -5.36 3.60 11.00
N GLU A 62 -5.42 3.75 12.32
CA GLU A 62 -6.67 3.67 13.10
C GLU A 62 -7.55 4.89 12.84
N PHE A 63 -6.98 6.09 12.88
CA PHE A 63 -7.66 7.32 12.54
C PHE A 63 -8.29 7.30 11.13
N LEU A 64 -7.57 6.78 10.14
CA LEU A 64 -8.05 6.67 8.75
C LEU A 64 -9.07 5.54 8.60
N ALA A 65 -8.95 4.44 9.36
CA ALA A 65 -9.90 3.33 9.34
C ALA A 65 -11.26 3.78 9.83
N ASP A 66 -11.29 4.61 10.90
CA ASP A 66 -12.52 5.11 11.50
C ASP A 66 -13.54 3.97 11.71
N THR A 67 -14.80 4.21 11.45
CA THR A 67 -15.87 3.21 11.54
C THR A 67 -16.13 2.44 10.24
N LEU A 68 -15.51 2.87 9.12
CA LEU A 68 -15.77 2.29 7.80
C LEU A 68 -14.98 1.01 7.52
N TRP A 69 -13.78 0.90 8.11
CA TRP A 69 -12.90 -0.25 7.96
C TRP A 69 -12.57 -0.83 9.34
N PRO A 70 -13.46 -1.66 9.90
CA PRO A 70 -13.30 -2.20 11.26
C PRO A 70 -12.10 -3.14 11.41
N HIS A 71 -11.49 -3.54 10.28
CA HIS A 71 -10.33 -4.42 10.25
C HIS A 71 -9.17 -3.73 9.57
N PHE A 72 -8.00 -3.76 10.19
CA PHE A 72 -6.78 -3.22 9.61
C PHE A 72 -5.56 -4.07 9.96
N ALA A 73 -4.55 -4.00 9.10
CA ALA A 73 -3.22 -4.55 9.32
C ALA A 73 -2.19 -3.42 9.13
N TYR A 74 -1.16 -3.40 9.97
CA TYR A 74 -0.09 -2.41 9.89
C TYR A 74 1.28 -3.09 9.91
N GLY A 75 2.10 -2.74 8.91
CA GLY A 75 3.48 -3.20 8.77
C GLY A 75 4.46 -2.09 9.10
N ARG A 76 5.14 -2.22 10.24
CA ARG A 76 6.17 -1.27 10.69
C ARG A 76 7.45 -1.47 9.88
N ASN A 77 7.84 -0.47 9.07
CA ASN A 77 9.01 -0.53 8.21
C ASN A 77 10.19 0.26 8.78
N ALA A 78 10.01 1.56 8.99
CA ALA A 78 11.05 2.44 9.51
C ALA A 78 10.82 2.77 10.98
N LEU A 79 11.87 2.59 11.79
CA LEU A 79 11.93 2.93 13.21
C LEU A 79 12.93 4.06 13.39
N TYR A 80 12.57 5.05 14.20
CA TYR A 80 13.41 6.17 14.59
C TYR A 80 13.09 6.58 16.03
N ASP A 81 13.90 7.43 16.65
CA ASP A 81 13.81 7.74 18.08
C ASP A 81 12.42 8.27 18.52
N ASP A 82 11.78 9.04 17.66
CA ASP A 82 10.47 9.65 17.94
C ASP A 82 9.26 8.80 17.50
N GLY A 83 9.47 7.67 16.83
CA GLY A 83 8.36 6.83 16.37
C GLY A 83 8.66 5.88 15.22
N HIS A 84 7.65 5.61 14.41
CA HIS A 84 7.77 4.70 13.29
C HIS A 84 6.73 4.96 12.20
N HIS A 85 7.04 4.54 10.98
CA HIS A 85 6.06 4.52 9.88
C HIS A 85 6.18 3.25 9.03
N GLY A 86 5.17 3.01 8.21
CA GLY A 86 5.12 1.84 7.36
C GLY A 86 3.95 1.82 6.39
N ASN A 87 3.50 0.61 6.07
CA ASN A 87 2.35 0.37 5.22
C ASN A 87 1.15 -0.07 6.06
N ALA A 88 -0.07 0.23 5.60
CA ALA A 88 -1.29 -0.29 6.21
C ALA A 88 -2.26 -0.81 5.15
N ILE A 89 -3.08 -1.77 5.53
CA ILE A 89 -4.24 -2.22 4.75
C ILE A 89 -5.47 -2.06 5.64
N LEU A 90 -6.44 -1.27 5.19
CA LEU A 90 -7.75 -1.15 5.83
C LEU A 90 -8.74 -2.02 5.08
N SER A 91 -9.64 -2.72 5.78
CA SER A 91 -10.56 -3.65 5.17
C SER A 91 -11.93 -3.64 5.85
N ARG A 92 -12.99 -3.74 5.05
CA ARG A 92 -14.35 -4.05 5.54
C ARG A 92 -14.49 -5.51 5.96
N PHE A 93 -13.56 -6.37 5.53
CA PHE A 93 -13.58 -7.81 5.78
C PHE A 93 -12.52 -8.21 6.80
N PRO A 94 -12.76 -9.23 7.62
CA PRO A 94 -11.80 -9.65 8.64
C PRO A 94 -10.55 -10.26 8.02
N PHE A 95 -9.39 -9.95 8.63
CA PHE A 95 -8.15 -10.62 8.32
C PHE A 95 -8.13 -12.02 8.90
N VAL A 96 -7.73 -12.99 8.08
CA VAL A 96 -7.40 -14.35 8.52
C VAL A 96 -5.98 -14.38 9.06
N THR A 97 -5.05 -13.78 8.32
CA THR A 97 -3.63 -13.64 8.73
C THR A 97 -3.06 -12.35 8.17
N HIS A 98 -2.01 -11.83 8.80
CA HIS A 98 -1.16 -10.81 8.20
C HIS A 98 0.28 -10.89 8.74
N GLU A 99 1.23 -10.46 7.92
CA GLU A 99 2.65 -10.44 8.22
C GLU A 99 3.32 -9.29 7.46
N ASN A 100 4.33 -8.67 8.07
CA ASN A 100 5.16 -7.65 7.42
C ASN A 100 6.56 -8.19 7.18
N ILE A 101 6.97 -8.27 5.92
CA ILE A 101 8.24 -8.84 5.49
C ILE A 101 9.22 -7.71 5.16
N ASP A 102 10.36 -7.65 5.84
CA ASP A 102 11.42 -6.67 5.55
C ASP A 102 12.10 -6.98 4.21
N VAL A 103 12.00 -6.04 3.27
CA VAL A 103 12.66 -6.08 1.96
C VAL A 103 13.63 -4.93 1.77
N SER A 104 14.08 -4.31 2.85
CA SER A 104 15.02 -3.19 2.82
C SER A 104 16.33 -3.56 2.14
N ASN A 105 16.84 -2.66 1.30
CA ASN A 105 18.15 -2.83 0.66
C ASN A 105 19.31 -2.27 1.51
N ASN A 106 18.99 -1.32 2.40
CA ASN A 106 19.95 -0.67 3.27
C ASN A 106 19.27 -0.17 4.56
N ARG A 107 20.07 0.37 5.48
CA ARG A 107 19.57 0.85 6.78
C ARG A 107 18.88 2.22 6.72
N LEU A 108 19.14 3.00 5.68
CA LEU A 108 18.63 4.38 5.55
C LEU A 108 17.20 4.39 4.96
N GLU A 109 16.91 3.43 4.09
CA GLU A 109 15.62 3.32 3.42
C GLU A 109 14.97 1.97 3.73
N ARG A 110 14.09 1.98 4.73
CA ARG A 110 13.38 0.78 5.19
C ARG A 110 12.12 0.56 4.39
N ARG A 111 11.96 -0.66 3.87
CA ARG A 111 10.84 -1.08 3.04
C ARG A 111 10.27 -2.43 3.50
N GLY A 112 8.96 -2.58 3.44
CA GLY A 112 8.29 -3.82 3.79
C GLY A 112 7.22 -4.21 2.79
N LEU A 113 6.92 -5.51 2.74
CA LEU A 113 5.75 -6.07 2.10
C LEU A 113 4.76 -6.45 3.19
N LEU A 114 3.68 -5.71 3.32
CA LEU A 114 2.59 -6.09 4.23
C LEU A 114 1.68 -7.05 3.48
N HIS A 115 1.77 -8.33 3.81
CA HIS A 115 0.98 -9.39 3.22
C HIS A 115 -0.11 -9.82 4.20
N GLY A 116 -1.37 -9.72 3.79
CA GLY A 116 -2.53 -10.17 4.54
C GLY A 116 -3.42 -11.08 3.72
N THR A 117 -4.25 -11.85 4.38
CA THR A 117 -5.35 -12.58 3.75
C THR A 117 -6.66 -12.18 4.42
N ILE A 118 -7.70 -11.97 3.63
CA ILE A 118 -9.04 -11.62 4.11
C ILE A 118 -10.07 -12.65 3.67
N ALA A 119 -11.10 -12.84 4.52
CA ALA A 119 -12.25 -13.66 4.20
C ALA A 119 -13.38 -12.75 3.65
N ALA A 120 -13.45 -12.63 2.33
CA ALA A 120 -14.53 -11.87 1.69
C ALA A 120 -15.79 -12.73 1.51
N PRO A 121 -17.00 -12.18 1.75
CA PRO A 121 -18.26 -12.92 1.60
C PRO A 121 -18.44 -13.49 0.18
N GLY A 122 -18.84 -14.75 0.09
CA GLY A 122 -19.06 -15.45 -1.19
C GLY A 122 -17.79 -15.98 -1.88
N TRP A 123 -16.62 -15.79 -1.30
CA TRP A 123 -15.36 -16.31 -1.82
C TRP A 123 -15.01 -17.64 -1.15
N ARG A 124 -14.63 -18.66 -1.95
CA ARG A 124 -14.21 -19.98 -1.43
C ARG A 124 -12.82 -19.94 -0.83
N GLU A 125 -11.92 -19.19 -1.47
CA GLU A 125 -10.53 -19.04 -1.06
C GLU A 125 -10.30 -17.65 -0.50
N PRO A 126 -9.47 -17.48 0.54
CA PRO A 126 -9.10 -16.18 1.05
C PRO A 126 -8.45 -15.32 -0.04
N LEU A 127 -8.78 -14.03 -0.06
CA LEU A 127 -8.14 -13.06 -0.94
C LEU A 127 -6.80 -12.64 -0.35
N HIS A 128 -5.73 -12.87 -1.07
CA HIS A 128 -4.40 -12.40 -0.70
C HIS A 128 -4.21 -10.93 -1.08
N LEU A 129 -3.71 -10.15 -0.14
CA LEU A 129 -3.46 -8.72 -0.29
C LEU A 129 -2.00 -8.43 0.03
N VAL A 130 -1.30 -7.69 -0.83
CA VAL A 130 0.05 -7.22 -0.57
C VAL A 130 0.10 -5.71 -0.75
N CYS A 131 0.40 -4.98 0.33
CA CYS A 131 0.69 -3.56 0.30
C CYS A 131 2.19 -3.33 0.31
N LEU A 132 2.68 -2.48 -0.60
CA LEU A 132 4.09 -2.19 -0.74
C LEU A 132 4.38 -0.72 -1.02
N HIS A 133 5.61 -0.33 -0.73
CA HIS A 133 6.24 0.91 -1.18
C HIS A 133 7.69 0.59 -1.53
N LEU A 134 8.00 0.60 -2.83
CA LEU A 134 9.32 0.21 -3.34
C LEU A 134 10.33 1.35 -3.28
N ASP A 135 11.60 1.00 -3.44
CA ASP A 135 12.75 1.90 -3.46
C ASP A 135 12.68 2.93 -4.60
N LEU A 136 13.21 4.12 -4.38
CA LEU A 136 13.33 5.18 -5.39
C LEU A 136 14.32 4.82 -6.51
N PHE A 137 15.35 4.02 -6.18
CA PHE A 137 16.38 3.64 -7.14
C PHE A 137 16.04 2.33 -7.86
N GLU A 138 16.21 2.28 -9.17
CA GLU A 138 15.85 1.14 -10.02
C GLU A 138 16.47 -0.18 -9.56
N ARG A 139 17.76 -0.18 -9.19
CA ARG A 139 18.44 -1.38 -8.70
C ARG A 139 17.81 -1.92 -7.41
N GLY A 140 17.41 -1.01 -6.51
CA GLY A 140 16.73 -1.35 -5.26
C GLY A 140 15.34 -1.92 -5.51
N ARG A 141 14.55 -1.24 -6.36
CA ARG A 141 13.22 -1.70 -6.76
C ARG A 141 13.23 -3.10 -7.37
N ARG A 142 14.19 -3.35 -8.28
CA ARG A 142 14.30 -4.66 -8.93
C ARG A 142 14.54 -5.78 -7.92
N ARG A 143 15.48 -5.60 -6.98
CA ARG A 143 15.73 -6.58 -5.91
C ARG A 143 14.50 -6.80 -5.03
N GLN A 144 13.79 -5.73 -4.67
CA GLN A 144 12.56 -5.82 -3.88
C GLN A 144 11.44 -6.53 -4.64
N ALA A 145 11.30 -6.28 -5.95
CA ALA A 145 10.35 -6.99 -6.80
C ALA A 145 10.69 -8.49 -6.96
N GLU A 146 11.97 -8.85 -7.01
CA GLU A 146 12.42 -10.24 -6.99
C GLU A 146 12.00 -10.94 -5.68
N ARG A 147 12.23 -10.29 -4.51
CA ARG A 147 11.78 -10.80 -3.19
C ARG A 147 10.26 -10.90 -3.09
N LEU A 148 9.54 -9.93 -3.66
CA LEU A 148 8.07 -10.00 -3.76
C LEU A 148 7.64 -11.24 -4.55
N CYS A 149 8.25 -11.50 -5.70
CA CYS A 149 7.96 -12.69 -6.50
C CYS A 149 8.22 -13.97 -5.71
N GLU A 150 9.38 -14.08 -5.06
CA GLU A 150 9.74 -15.24 -4.21
C GLU A 150 8.71 -15.44 -3.09
N ARG A 151 8.33 -14.35 -2.38
CA ARG A 151 7.31 -14.44 -1.33
C ARG A 151 5.98 -14.94 -1.86
N VAL A 152 5.51 -14.43 -2.98
CA VAL A 152 4.24 -14.84 -3.58
C VAL A 152 4.31 -16.29 -4.07
N GLU A 153 5.38 -16.69 -4.74
CA GLU A 153 5.57 -18.07 -5.23
C GLU A 153 5.58 -19.10 -4.11
N GLN A 154 6.12 -18.74 -2.93
CA GLN A 154 6.24 -19.64 -1.78
C GLN A 154 4.97 -19.71 -0.92
N HIS A 155 4.20 -18.62 -0.81
CA HIS A 155 3.15 -18.48 0.21
C HIS A 155 1.75 -18.22 -0.36
N VAL A 156 1.61 -17.99 -1.67
CA VAL A 156 0.31 -17.74 -2.29
C VAL A 156 0.02 -18.84 -3.33
N PRO A 157 -0.95 -19.71 -3.09
CA PRO A 157 -1.33 -20.74 -4.05
C PRO A 157 -1.60 -20.13 -5.43
N ARG A 158 -1.19 -20.82 -6.50
CA ARG A 158 -1.35 -20.27 -7.87
C ARG A 158 -2.81 -19.99 -8.24
N ALA A 159 -3.74 -20.79 -7.73
CA ALA A 159 -5.17 -20.61 -7.96
C ALA A 159 -5.80 -19.54 -7.07
N ALA A 160 -5.13 -19.10 -5.98
CA ALA A 160 -5.68 -18.13 -5.05
C ALA A 160 -5.74 -16.73 -5.67
N PRO A 161 -6.82 -15.97 -5.41
CA PRO A 161 -6.94 -14.59 -5.83
C PRO A 161 -5.92 -13.72 -5.08
N LEU A 162 -5.27 -12.80 -5.81
CA LEU A 162 -4.21 -11.96 -5.29
C LEU A 162 -4.35 -10.52 -5.79
N VAL A 163 -4.20 -9.57 -4.87
CA VAL A 163 -4.04 -8.15 -5.14
C VAL A 163 -2.69 -7.69 -4.61
N ILE A 164 -1.91 -7.02 -5.44
CA ILE A 164 -0.69 -6.32 -5.03
C ILE A 164 -0.88 -4.85 -5.37
N ALA A 165 -0.87 -3.98 -4.36
CA ALA A 165 -1.11 -2.56 -4.55
C ALA A 165 -0.13 -1.71 -3.74
N GLY A 166 0.12 -0.49 -4.22
CA GLY A 166 0.97 0.46 -3.53
C GLY A 166 1.74 1.39 -4.45
N ASP A 167 2.72 2.06 -3.86
CA ASP A 167 3.67 2.92 -4.55
C ASP A 167 4.87 2.09 -5.03
N PHE A 168 4.89 1.84 -6.33
CA PHE A 168 5.97 1.08 -6.98
C PHE A 168 7.19 1.92 -7.30
N ASN A 169 7.11 3.25 -7.24
CA ASN A 169 8.15 4.18 -7.67
C ASN A 169 8.72 3.86 -9.07
N ASP A 170 7.94 3.17 -9.91
CA ASP A 170 8.37 2.59 -11.19
C ASP A 170 7.80 3.36 -12.38
N TRP A 171 8.17 4.64 -12.52
CA TRP A 171 7.73 5.49 -13.64
C TRP A 171 8.17 4.99 -15.02
N ARG A 172 9.20 4.13 -15.09
CA ARG A 172 9.71 3.53 -16.34
C ARG A 172 9.05 2.21 -16.69
N GLY A 173 8.31 1.57 -15.79
CA GLY A 173 7.63 0.30 -16.03
C GLY A 173 8.53 -0.93 -16.02
N THR A 174 9.69 -0.87 -15.35
CA THR A 174 10.68 -1.95 -15.34
C THR A 174 10.26 -3.14 -14.45
N VAL A 175 9.49 -2.88 -13.40
CA VAL A 175 9.01 -3.90 -12.44
C VAL A 175 7.80 -4.66 -12.99
N GLY A 176 6.88 -3.97 -13.68
CA GLY A 176 5.62 -4.56 -14.14
C GLY A 176 5.81 -5.83 -14.97
N GLY A 177 6.72 -5.81 -15.93
CA GLY A 177 6.99 -6.98 -16.77
C GLY A 177 7.55 -8.19 -16.01
N LEU A 178 8.25 -7.99 -14.88
CA LEU A 178 8.69 -9.07 -14.01
C LEU A 178 7.48 -9.72 -13.31
N LEU A 179 6.58 -8.90 -12.75
CA LEU A 179 5.38 -9.36 -12.04
C LEU A 179 4.41 -10.08 -12.97
N GLU A 180 4.18 -9.54 -14.17
CA GLU A 180 3.34 -10.17 -15.20
C GLU A 180 3.87 -11.57 -15.57
N ARG A 181 5.17 -11.71 -15.87
CA ARG A 181 5.76 -12.98 -16.31
C ARG A 181 5.86 -14.02 -15.20
N ARG A 182 6.29 -13.65 -13.99
CA ARG A 182 6.52 -14.62 -12.90
C ARG A 182 5.25 -15.00 -12.17
N LEU A 183 4.38 -14.03 -11.93
CA LEU A 183 3.23 -14.18 -11.05
C LEU A 183 1.88 -14.28 -11.79
N GLY A 184 1.86 -14.03 -13.11
CA GLY A 184 0.62 -13.98 -13.89
C GLY A 184 -0.29 -12.82 -13.50
N LEU A 185 0.30 -11.73 -13.04
CA LEU A 185 -0.44 -10.52 -12.63
C LEU A 185 -0.79 -9.65 -13.84
N VAL A 186 -1.89 -8.93 -13.74
CA VAL A 186 -2.28 -7.90 -14.70
C VAL A 186 -2.45 -6.57 -13.97
N ASP A 187 -2.00 -5.47 -14.58
CA ASP A 187 -2.26 -4.13 -14.06
C ASP A 187 -3.72 -3.76 -14.34
N ALA A 188 -4.48 -3.43 -13.30
CA ALA A 188 -5.91 -3.16 -13.40
C ALA A 188 -6.21 -1.95 -14.29
N HIS A 189 -5.51 -0.84 -14.12
CA HIS A 189 -5.71 0.37 -14.91
C HIS A 189 -5.30 0.17 -16.37
N LYS A 190 -4.16 -0.50 -16.62
CA LYS A 190 -3.69 -0.81 -17.98
C LYS A 190 -4.68 -1.71 -18.70
N THR A 191 -5.30 -2.66 -17.99
CA THR A 191 -6.31 -3.56 -18.57
C THR A 191 -7.58 -2.80 -18.98
N LEU A 192 -8.04 -1.84 -18.17
CA LEU A 192 -9.26 -1.06 -18.43
C LEU A 192 -9.04 0.07 -19.42
N HIS A 193 -7.87 0.73 -19.40
CA HIS A 193 -7.63 2.01 -20.11
C HIS A 193 -6.45 1.98 -21.07
N GLY A 194 -5.81 0.83 -21.29
CA GLY A 194 -4.70 0.67 -22.23
C GLY A 194 -3.34 1.21 -21.75
N GLY A 195 -3.25 1.81 -20.56
CA GLY A 195 -2.02 2.36 -20.01
C GLY A 195 -2.01 2.43 -18.48
N HIS A 196 -0.84 2.62 -17.87
CA HIS A 196 -0.73 2.79 -16.43
C HIS A 196 -1.30 4.14 -15.98
N ALA A 197 -1.94 4.17 -14.81
CA ALA A 197 -2.44 5.38 -14.18
C ALA A 197 -1.30 6.38 -13.92
N ARG A 198 -1.54 7.66 -14.17
CA ARG A 198 -0.68 8.75 -13.72
C ARG A 198 -1.19 9.21 -12.36
N THR A 199 -0.35 9.20 -11.34
CA THR A 199 -0.77 9.41 -9.95
C THR A 199 0.00 10.51 -9.23
N PHE A 200 1.19 10.88 -9.68
CA PHE A 200 2.04 11.87 -9.02
C PHE A 200 2.52 12.99 -9.96
N PRO A 201 2.65 14.24 -9.47
CA PRO A 201 2.08 14.77 -8.23
C PRO A 201 0.55 14.84 -8.28
N SER A 202 -0.13 14.80 -7.12
CA SER A 202 -1.59 14.72 -7.05
C SER A 202 -2.32 15.89 -7.74
N ALA A 203 -1.74 17.10 -7.71
CA ALA A 203 -2.33 18.28 -8.33
C ALA A 203 -2.24 18.28 -9.87
N PHE A 204 -1.22 17.65 -10.45
CA PHE A 204 -1.00 17.54 -11.89
C PHE A 204 -0.29 16.21 -12.21
N PRO A 205 -1.03 15.11 -12.32
CA PRO A 205 -0.45 13.77 -12.42
C PRO A 205 0.33 13.54 -13.72
N LEU A 206 1.64 13.33 -13.60
CA LEU A 206 2.56 13.06 -14.70
C LEU A 206 3.22 11.70 -14.59
N LEU A 207 3.63 11.30 -13.36
CA LEU A 207 4.35 10.06 -13.12
C LEU A 207 3.39 8.92 -12.74
N ARG A 208 3.78 7.71 -13.10
CA ARG A 208 3.01 6.47 -12.93
C ARG A 208 3.61 5.69 -11.78
N LEU A 209 3.36 6.10 -10.53
CA LEU A 209 3.99 5.54 -9.34
C LEU A 209 3.14 4.47 -8.68
N ASP A 210 1.84 4.76 -8.48
CA ASP A 210 0.92 3.86 -7.79
C ASP A 210 0.26 2.90 -8.78
N ARG A 211 0.11 1.65 -8.38
CA ARG A 211 -0.50 0.59 -9.21
C ARG A 211 -1.28 -0.40 -8.37
N ILE A 212 -2.23 -1.06 -9.03
CA ILE A 212 -2.97 -2.21 -8.52
C ILE A 212 -2.81 -3.33 -9.51
N TYR A 213 -2.14 -4.41 -9.09
CA TYR A 213 -1.99 -5.63 -9.87
C TYR A 213 -2.93 -6.72 -9.34
N LEU A 214 -3.52 -7.47 -10.25
CA LEU A 214 -4.52 -8.48 -9.98
C LEU A 214 -4.12 -9.85 -10.55
N ARG A 215 -4.43 -10.93 -9.83
CA ARG A 215 -4.41 -12.31 -10.33
C ARG A 215 -5.68 -13.03 -9.86
N GLY A 216 -6.33 -13.76 -10.76
CA GLY A 216 -7.58 -14.46 -10.45
C GLY A 216 -8.80 -13.55 -10.24
N LEU A 217 -8.69 -12.26 -10.60
CA LEU A 217 -9.70 -11.23 -10.47
C LEU A 217 -9.88 -10.48 -11.80
N ARG A 218 -11.08 -9.95 -12.02
CA ARG A 218 -11.36 -9.03 -13.13
C ARG A 218 -11.40 -7.60 -12.59
N PRO A 219 -10.70 -6.64 -13.24
CA PRO A 219 -10.78 -5.22 -12.86
C PRO A 219 -12.15 -4.62 -13.17
#